data_c2c62f5dd50446ec129b0814c64f6bed
#
_entry.id   c2c62f5dd50446ec129b0814c64f6bed
#
_cell.length_a   1.000
_cell.length_b   1.000
_cell.length_c   1.000
_cell.angle_alpha   90.00
_cell.angle_beta   90.00
_cell.angle_gamma   90.00
#
_symmetry.space_group_name_H-M   'P 1'
#
loop_
_entity.id
_entity.type
_entity.pdbx_description
1 polymer ?
#
loop_
_entity_poly.entity_id
_entity_poly.type
_entity_poly.pdbx_seq_one_letter_code
_entity_poly.pdbx_strand_id
1 'polypeptide(L)'
;KYLKKFKYEYMVQLSGTPSPNGLLDLWSQIYLLDHGKRLGKAMYIYKQNHFNSDFMGYKFTPKNPDNIHKAISDITLSMKSEDYLELPPRINVITTLDNPEYDKYKELEKEFIVMLRSHEITTFNAATLTGKLLQWCNGAVYDEFKNTIHVHDAKLNALQGIIEDNPAENILVAYNFNSDLKRLLKRFKTAVQLDGSQEVITRWNTKDIKLLLAHPASSGKGLNL
;
A
#
# COMPACT_ATOMS: atom_id res chain seq x y z
N LYS A 1 -12.64 -12.68 -15.84
CA LYS A 1 -13.49 -13.01 -17.00
C LYS A 1 -13.17 -14.41 -17.54
N TYR A 2 -11.88 -14.79 -17.66
CA TYR A 2 -11.46 -16.09 -18.20
C TYR A 2 -11.78 -17.26 -17.27
N LEU A 3 -11.51 -17.15 -15.96
CA LEU A 3 -11.72 -18.22 -14.96
C LEU A 3 -13.18 -18.70 -14.89
N LYS A 4 -14.16 -17.86 -15.21
CA LYS A 4 -15.59 -18.24 -15.25
C LYS A 4 -15.92 -19.27 -16.33
N LYS A 5 -15.05 -19.50 -17.31
CA LYS A 5 -15.22 -20.45 -18.41
C LYS A 5 -14.59 -21.82 -18.13
N PHE A 6 -13.76 -21.92 -17.10
CA PHE A 6 -13.17 -23.20 -16.74
C PHE A 6 -14.18 -24.08 -16.02
N LYS A 7 -14.27 -25.33 -16.45
CA LYS A 7 -14.97 -26.39 -15.71
C LYS A 7 -13.99 -26.97 -14.72
N TYR A 8 -14.32 -26.92 -13.46
CA TYR A 8 -13.55 -27.50 -12.36
C TYR A 8 -14.49 -28.30 -11.48
N GLU A 9 -13.99 -29.38 -10.93
CA GLU A 9 -14.73 -30.21 -9.97
C GLU A 9 -14.62 -29.63 -8.58
N TYR A 10 -13.42 -29.15 -8.22
CA TYR A 10 -13.12 -28.49 -6.95
C TYR A 10 -12.35 -27.20 -7.18
N MET A 11 -12.60 -26.22 -6.33
CA MET A 11 -11.86 -24.95 -6.34
C MET A 11 -11.54 -24.52 -4.90
N VAL A 12 -10.28 -24.22 -4.66
CA VAL A 12 -9.79 -23.61 -3.41
C VAL A 12 -9.08 -22.32 -3.77
N GLN A 13 -9.35 -21.25 -3.02
CA GLN A 13 -8.69 -19.95 -3.19
C GLN A 13 -7.96 -19.61 -1.90
N LEU A 14 -6.67 -19.33 -2.00
CA LEU A 14 -5.82 -18.91 -0.89
C LEU A 14 -5.40 -17.46 -1.09
N SER A 15 -5.62 -16.61 -0.10
CA SER A 15 -5.25 -15.20 -0.14
C SER A 15 -5.06 -14.66 1.28
N GLY A 16 -3.97 -13.94 1.50
CA GLY A 16 -3.77 -13.18 2.75
C GLY A 16 -4.55 -11.86 2.77
N THR A 17 -5.04 -11.39 1.61
CA THR A 17 -5.78 -10.12 1.47
C THR A 17 -6.94 -10.28 0.50
N PRO A 18 -8.04 -10.94 0.91
CA PRO A 18 -9.16 -11.24 0.02
C PRO A 18 -9.94 -9.99 -0.43
N SER A 19 -9.86 -8.90 0.32
CA SER A 19 -10.59 -7.65 0.03
C SER A 19 -9.70 -6.41 0.18
N PRO A 20 -8.64 -6.26 -0.62
CA PRO A 20 -7.63 -5.20 -0.45
C PRO A 20 -8.19 -3.78 -0.63
N ASN A 21 -9.23 -3.61 -1.45
CA ASN A 21 -9.89 -2.32 -1.68
C ASN A 21 -11.29 -2.25 -1.05
N GLY A 22 -11.59 -3.16 -0.10
CA GLY A 22 -12.86 -3.24 0.58
C GLY A 22 -13.73 -4.42 0.15
N LEU A 23 -14.85 -4.60 0.83
CA LEU A 23 -15.70 -5.78 0.70
C LEU A 23 -16.31 -6.01 -0.69
N LEU A 24 -16.27 -5.00 -1.57
CA LEU A 24 -16.68 -5.18 -2.98
C LEU A 24 -15.84 -6.22 -3.71
N ASP A 25 -14.56 -6.35 -3.34
CA ASP A 25 -13.64 -7.30 -4.00
C ASP A 25 -14.02 -8.75 -3.74
N LEU A 26 -14.74 -9.04 -2.65
CA LEU A 26 -15.15 -10.41 -2.29
C LEU A 26 -16.07 -11.05 -3.31
N TRP A 27 -16.93 -10.26 -3.96
CA TRP A 27 -17.94 -10.80 -4.87
C TRP A 27 -17.35 -11.69 -5.97
N SER A 28 -16.29 -11.24 -6.62
CA SER A 28 -15.71 -11.97 -7.75
C SER A 28 -15.06 -13.30 -7.31
N GLN A 29 -14.48 -13.32 -6.13
CA GLN A 29 -13.84 -14.50 -5.54
C GLN A 29 -14.90 -15.51 -5.10
N ILE A 30 -15.90 -15.07 -4.34
CA ILE A 30 -17.00 -15.94 -3.88
C ILE A 30 -17.83 -16.45 -5.07
N TYR A 31 -18.06 -15.60 -6.09
CA TYR A 31 -18.73 -16.04 -7.30
C TYR A 31 -18.04 -17.22 -8.01
N LEU A 32 -16.70 -17.24 -8.02
CA LEU A 32 -15.94 -18.36 -8.58
C LEU A 32 -16.14 -19.66 -7.78
N LEU A 33 -16.32 -19.56 -6.45
CA LEU A 33 -16.53 -20.72 -5.58
C LEU A 33 -17.95 -21.30 -5.66
N ASP A 34 -18.98 -20.42 -5.76
CA ASP A 34 -20.38 -20.82 -5.56
C ASP A 34 -21.35 -20.42 -6.67
N HIS A 35 -20.84 -19.83 -7.76
CA HIS A 35 -21.62 -19.31 -8.89
C HIS A 35 -22.71 -18.30 -8.50
N GLY A 36 -22.47 -17.55 -7.43
CA GLY A 36 -23.34 -16.47 -6.97
C GLY A 36 -24.49 -16.92 -6.07
N LYS A 37 -24.39 -18.09 -5.44
CA LYS A 37 -25.40 -18.58 -4.50
C LYS A 37 -25.54 -17.66 -3.29
N ARG A 38 -24.41 -17.17 -2.72
CA ARG A 38 -24.41 -16.39 -1.46
C ARG A 38 -24.47 -14.88 -1.68
N LEU A 39 -23.63 -14.36 -2.57
CA LEU A 39 -23.54 -12.91 -2.77
C LEU A 39 -24.26 -12.39 -4.02
N GLY A 40 -25.05 -13.27 -4.69
CA GLY A 40 -25.82 -12.92 -5.87
C GLY A 40 -25.09 -13.18 -7.19
N LYS A 41 -25.88 -13.49 -8.22
CA LYS A 41 -25.39 -13.90 -9.56
C LYS A 41 -24.72 -12.76 -10.34
N ALA A 42 -24.89 -11.51 -9.92
CA ALA A 42 -24.30 -10.35 -10.57
C ALA A 42 -23.85 -9.31 -9.56
N MET A 43 -22.76 -8.58 -9.89
CA MET A 43 -22.19 -7.54 -9.04
C MET A 43 -23.21 -6.47 -8.65
N TYR A 44 -24.13 -6.10 -9.53
CA TYR A 44 -25.15 -5.09 -9.22
C TYR A 44 -26.11 -5.57 -8.11
N ILE A 45 -26.47 -6.87 -8.09
CA ILE A 45 -27.30 -7.47 -7.03
C ILE A 45 -26.57 -7.41 -5.69
N TYR A 46 -25.27 -7.75 -5.69
CA TYR A 46 -24.43 -7.67 -4.50
C TYR A 46 -24.36 -6.24 -3.95
N LYS A 47 -24.12 -5.26 -4.84
CA LYS A 47 -24.11 -3.83 -4.48
C LYS A 47 -25.45 -3.39 -3.91
N GLN A 48 -26.55 -3.71 -4.58
CA GLN A 48 -27.89 -3.32 -4.16
C GLN A 48 -28.27 -3.89 -2.79
N ASN A 49 -27.92 -5.13 -2.52
CA ASN A 49 -28.30 -5.82 -1.28
C ASN A 49 -27.43 -5.38 -0.10
N HIS A 50 -26.12 -5.17 -0.31
CA HIS A 50 -25.15 -5.04 0.76
C HIS A 50 -24.50 -3.68 0.90
N PHE A 51 -24.72 -2.74 -0.04
CA PHE A 51 -24.05 -1.43 -0.03
C PHE A 51 -25.05 -0.29 -0.21
N ASN A 52 -24.68 0.85 0.38
CA ASN A 52 -25.23 2.15 0.04
C ASN A 52 -24.31 2.82 -0.98
N SER A 53 -24.88 3.44 -2.02
CA SER A 53 -24.12 4.29 -2.94
C SER A 53 -24.20 5.75 -2.50
N ASP A 54 -23.17 6.54 -2.82
CA ASP A 54 -23.25 7.98 -2.78
C ASP A 54 -24.21 8.52 -3.87
N PHE A 55 -24.48 9.81 -3.84
CA PHE A 55 -25.38 10.47 -4.80
C PHE A 55 -24.92 10.31 -6.26
N MET A 56 -23.62 10.23 -6.48
CA MET A 56 -23.03 10.10 -7.82
C MET A 56 -22.85 8.64 -8.26
N GLY A 57 -23.09 7.66 -7.38
CA GLY A 57 -22.96 6.23 -7.69
C GLY A 57 -21.52 5.72 -7.81
N TYR A 58 -20.54 6.50 -7.37
CA TYR A 58 -19.10 6.12 -7.44
C TYR A 58 -18.58 5.45 -6.18
N LYS A 59 -19.05 5.88 -5.02
CA LYS A 59 -18.61 5.35 -3.72
C LYS A 59 -19.65 4.41 -3.14
N PHE A 60 -19.20 3.22 -2.73
CA PHE A 60 -20.05 2.21 -2.11
C PHE A 60 -19.58 1.94 -0.68
N THR A 61 -20.50 2.11 0.28
CA THR A 61 -20.27 1.85 1.71
C THR A 61 -21.10 0.65 2.13
N PRO A 62 -20.51 -0.37 2.80
CA PRO A 62 -21.29 -1.52 3.28
C PRO A 62 -22.42 -1.08 4.21
N LYS A 63 -23.64 -1.61 4.02
CA LYS A 63 -24.78 -1.42 4.92
C LYS A 63 -24.51 -2.06 6.29
N ASN A 64 -24.04 -3.30 6.24
CA ASN A 64 -23.64 -4.07 7.40
C ASN A 64 -22.57 -5.10 6.96
N PRO A 65 -21.28 -4.89 7.33
CA PRO A 65 -20.20 -5.82 7.02
C PRO A 65 -20.43 -7.24 7.52
N ASP A 66 -21.01 -7.38 8.72
CA ASP A 66 -21.20 -8.69 9.37
C ASP A 66 -22.14 -9.60 8.58
N ASN A 67 -23.14 -9.03 7.92
CA ASN A 67 -24.05 -9.79 7.07
C ASN A 67 -23.34 -10.41 5.87
N ILE A 68 -22.33 -9.72 5.31
CA ILE A 68 -21.53 -10.24 4.21
C ILE A 68 -20.66 -11.38 4.71
N HIS A 69 -19.97 -11.19 5.83
CA HIS A 69 -19.13 -12.23 6.44
C HIS A 69 -19.94 -13.46 6.83
N LYS A 70 -21.12 -13.26 7.43
CA LYS A 70 -22.02 -14.36 7.80
C LYS A 70 -22.51 -15.13 6.58
N ALA A 71 -22.80 -14.43 5.48
CA ALA A 71 -23.29 -15.07 4.25
C ALA A 71 -22.28 -16.03 3.60
N ILE A 72 -20.99 -15.84 3.84
CA ILE A 72 -19.91 -16.64 3.26
C ILE A 72 -19.18 -17.55 4.26
N SER A 73 -19.57 -17.51 5.53
CA SER A 73 -18.86 -18.19 6.63
C SER A 73 -18.76 -19.71 6.48
N ASP A 74 -19.70 -20.32 5.78
CA ASP A 74 -19.74 -21.77 5.56
C ASP A 74 -18.79 -22.27 4.45
N ILE A 75 -18.23 -21.34 3.64
CA ILE A 75 -17.26 -21.68 2.58
C ILE A 75 -15.94 -20.93 2.73
N THR A 76 -15.76 -20.19 3.79
CA THR A 76 -14.55 -19.43 4.05
C THR A 76 -13.95 -19.81 5.40
N LEU A 77 -12.64 -19.99 5.42
CA LEU A 77 -11.86 -20.14 6.65
C LEU A 77 -10.94 -18.92 6.77
N SER A 78 -11.12 -18.14 7.83
CA SER A 78 -10.22 -17.04 8.18
C SER A 78 -9.28 -17.51 9.30
N MET A 79 -7.99 -17.43 9.01
CA MET A 79 -6.94 -17.76 9.98
C MET A 79 -6.12 -16.50 10.23
N LYS A 80 -6.00 -16.10 11.49
CA LYS A 80 -5.10 -15.03 11.90
C LYS A 80 -3.80 -15.63 12.38
N SER A 81 -2.68 -15.00 12.06
CA SER A 81 -1.37 -15.45 12.52
C SER A 81 -1.29 -15.55 14.03
N GLU A 82 -1.95 -14.64 14.75
CA GLU A 82 -2.02 -14.57 16.20
C GLU A 82 -2.69 -15.80 16.85
N ASP A 83 -3.60 -16.48 16.12
CA ASP A 83 -4.32 -17.66 16.62
C ASP A 83 -3.47 -18.94 16.52
N TYR A 84 -2.38 -18.93 15.73
CA TYR A 84 -1.60 -20.12 15.39
C TYR A 84 -0.10 -19.99 15.62
N LEU A 85 0.41 -18.77 15.77
CA LEU A 85 1.83 -18.47 15.90
C LEU A 85 2.09 -17.61 17.13
N GLU A 86 3.05 -17.99 17.95
CA GLU A 86 3.58 -17.16 19.03
C GLU A 86 4.53 -16.10 18.46
N LEU A 87 3.97 -15.09 17.80
CA LEU A 87 4.73 -13.98 17.27
C LEU A 87 4.92 -12.90 18.35
N PRO A 88 6.07 -12.26 18.41
CA PRO A 88 6.26 -11.10 19.27
C PRO A 88 5.29 -9.98 18.88
N PRO A 89 4.83 -9.18 19.85
CA PRO A 89 3.91 -8.08 19.57
C PRO A 89 4.53 -7.05 18.62
N ARG A 90 3.74 -6.58 17.65
CA ARG A 90 4.18 -5.50 16.76
C ARG A 90 4.27 -4.18 17.52
N ILE A 91 5.46 -3.59 17.57
CA ILE A 91 5.71 -2.29 18.19
C ILE A 91 5.74 -1.23 17.07
N ASN A 92 4.88 -0.20 17.20
CA ASN A 92 4.89 0.94 16.30
C ASN A 92 5.68 2.09 16.95
N VAL A 93 6.81 2.45 16.36
CA VAL A 93 7.61 3.60 16.80
C VAL A 93 7.39 4.74 15.79
N ILE A 94 6.90 5.87 16.32
CA ILE A 94 6.68 7.08 15.52
C ILE A 94 7.84 8.03 15.77
N THR A 95 8.62 8.33 14.74
CA THR A 95 9.69 9.32 14.78
C THR A 95 9.23 10.60 14.12
N THR A 96 9.11 11.68 14.92
CA THR A 96 8.80 13.01 14.38
C THR A 96 10.10 13.68 13.94
N LEU A 97 10.10 14.23 12.74
CA LEU A 97 11.25 14.93 12.18
C LEU A 97 10.88 16.38 11.88
N ASP A 98 11.79 17.29 12.20
CA ASP A 98 11.65 18.67 11.75
C ASP A 98 11.84 18.76 10.23
N ASN A 99 11.05 19.62 9.61
CA ASN A 99 11.20 19.93 8.18
C ASN A 99 12.17 21.12 8.04
N PRO A 100 13.40 20.92 7.55
CA PRO A 100 14.38 22.00 7.43
C PRO A 100 13.94 23.14 6.49
N GLU A 101 13.03 22.83 5.54
CA GLU A 101 12.51 23.77 4.54
C GLU A 101 11.01 24.06 4.81
N TYR A 102 10.63 24.21 6.10
CA TYR A 102 9.24 24.35 6.50
C TYR A 102 8.55 25.59 5.92
N ASP A 103 9.25 26.72 5.81
CA ASP A 103 8.68 27.95 5.29
C ASP A 103 8.27 27.81 3.81
N LYS A 104 9.15 27.24 3.00
CA LYS A 104 8.86 26.93 1.60
C LYS A 104 7.75 25.90 1.43
N TYR A 105 7.69 24.89 2.33
CA TYR A 105 6.58 23.95 2.38
C TYR A 105 5.25 24.67 2.63
N LYS A 106 5.23 25.64 3.56
CA LYS A 106 4.04 26.43 3.87
C LYS A 106 3.61 27.35 2.71
N GLU A 107 4.55 27.90 1.96
CA GLU A 107 4.25 28.65 0.74
C GLU A 107 3.56 27.75 -0.29
N LEU A 108 4.13 26.59 -0.57
CA LEU A 108 3.57 25.60 -1.48
C LEU A 108 2.17 25.13 -1.04
N GLU A 109 1.96 24.92 0.26
CA GLU A 109 0.67 24.55 0.84
C GLU A 109 -0.36 25.69 0.68
N LYS A 110 0.05 26.97 0.88
CA LYS A 110 -0.82 28.12 0.68
C LYS A 110 -1.27 28.30 -0.77
N GLU A 111 -0.36 28.17 -1.72
CA GLU A 111 -0.69 28.19 -3.15
C GLU A 111 -1.72 27.11 -3.48
N PHE A 112 -1.57 25.91 -2.90
CA PHE A 112 -2.52 24.83 -3.03
C PHE A 112 -3.91 25.20 -2.49
N ILE A 113 -4.00 25.79 -1.30
CA ILE A 113 -5.26 26.21 -0.68
C ILE A 113 -5.96 27.29 -1.53
N VAL A 114 -5.20 28.22 -2.08
CA VAL A 114 -5.73 29.27 -2.97
C VAL A 114 -6.32 28.65 -4.23
N MET A 115 -5.61 27.77 -4.88
CA MET A 115 -6.10 27.04 -6.04
C MET A 115 -7.37 26.23 -5.74
N LEU A 116 -7.44 25.56 -4.59
CA LEU A 116 -8.64 24.82 -4.15
C LEU A 116 -9.86 25.73 -4.00
N ARG A 117 -9.68 26.95 -3.49
CA ARG A 117 -10.77 27.89 -3.24
C ARG A 117 -11.27 28.60 -4.51
N SER A 118 -10.41 28.78 -5.49
CA SER A 118 -10.77 29.43 -6.76
C SER A 118 -11.60 28.57 -7.71
N HIS A 119 -11.90 27.31 -7.34
CA HIS A 119 -12.59 26.33 -8.19
C HIS A 119 -11.88 26.02 -9.53
N GLU A 120 -10.66 26.48 -9.71
CA GLU A 120 -9.85 26.20 -10.91
C GLU A 120 -9.23 24.81 -10.90
N ILE A 121 -9.46 24.04 -9.83
CA ILE A 121 -8.83 22.74 -9.66
C ILE A 121 -9.75 21.63 -10.17
N THR A 122 -9.31 21.01 -11.25
CA THR A 122 -9.77 19.68 -11.60
C THR A 122 -9.20 18.66 -10.62
N THR A 123 -9.87 17.52 -10.45
CA THR A 123 -9.41 16.40 -9.58
C THR A 123 -7.95 15.99 -9.88
N PHE A 124 -7.52 16.15 -11.13
CA PHE A 124 -6.16 15.89 -11.59
C PHE A 124 -5.14 16.84 -10.94
N ASN A 125 -5.44 18.12 -10.87
CA ASN A 125 -4.54 19.11 -10.28
C ASN A 125 -4.36 18.90 -8.78
N ALA A 126 -5.43 18.56 -8.04
CA ALA A 126 -5.38 18.26 -6.62
C ALA A 126 -4.48 17.04 -6.29
N ALA A 127 -4.63 15.96 -7.06
CA ALA A 127 -3.79 14.77 -6.89
C ALA A 127 -2.31 15.05 -7.18
N THR A 128 -2.03 15.82 -8.23
CA THR A 128 -0.67 16.22 -8.61
C THR A 128 0.00 17.02 -7.51
N LEU A 129 -0.73 17.98 -6.92
CA LEU A 129 -0.18 18.83 -5.88
C LEU A 129 0.03 18.10 -4.55
N THR A 130 -0.92 17.24 -4.15
CA THR A 130 -0.72 16.34 -3.00
C THR A 130 0.52 15.48 -3.20
N GLY A 131 0.73 14.96 -4.42
CA GLY A 131 1.94 14.23 -4.78
C GLY A 131 3.22 15.05 -4.61
N LYS A 132 3.21 16.36 -4.97
CA LYS A 132 4.34 17.27 -4.79
C LYS A 132 4.66 17.51 -3.31
N LEU A 133 3.64 17.74 -2.47
CA LEU A 133 3.82 17.91 -1.03
C LEU A 133 4.42 16.65 -0.38
N LEU A 134 3.96 15.47 -0.77
CA LEU A 134 4.53 14.20 -0.31
C LEU A 134 5.99 14.02 -0.75
N GLN A 135 6.33 14.39 -2.00
CA GLN A 135 7.69 14.39 -2.50
C GLN A 135 8.57 15.34 -1.69
N TRP A 136 8.08 16.54 -1.42
CA TRP A 136 8.78 17.53 -0.57
C TRP A 136 9.12 16.95 0.79
N CYS A 137 8.12 16.38 1.49
CA CYS A 137 8.31 15.72 2.79
C CYS A 137 9.30 14.55 2.75
N ASN A 138 9.52 13.95 1.57
CA ASN A 138 10.55 12.92 1.38
C ASN A 138 11.93 13.50 1.06
N GLY A 139 12.02 14.82 0.85
CA GLY A 139 13.27 15.57 0.67
C GLY A 139 13.75 15.67 -0.78
N ALA A 140 12.89 15.41 -1.77
CA ALA A 140 13.15 15.67 -3.18
C ALA A 140 11.84 15.80 -3.96
N VAL A 141 11.80 16.66 -4.97
CA VAL A 141 10.65 16.85 -5.87
C VAL A 141 11.05 16.66 -7.32
N TYR A 142 10.11 16.27 -8.17
CA TYR A 142 10.33 16.25 -9.61
C TYR A 142 9.95 17.61 -10.23
N ASP A 143 10.78 18.11 -11.14
CA ASP A 143 10.41 19.23 -12.01
C ASP A 143 9.44 18.80 -13.13
N GLU A 144 9.11 19.74 -14.04
CA GLU A 144 8.25 19.49 -15.19
C GLU A 144 8.86 18.48 -16.18
N PHE A 145 10.19 18.38 -16.23
CA PHE A 145 10.95 17.46 -17.06
C PHE A 145 11.26 16.12 -16.37
N LYS A 146 10.67 15.90 -15.17
CA LYS A 146 10.92 14.72 -14.33
C LYS A 146 12.34 14.59 -13.79
N ASN A 147 13.13 15.68 -13.80
CA ASN A 147 14.40 15.71 -13.06
C ASN A 147 14.12 15.78 -11.57
N THR A 148 15.01 15.20 -10.78
CA THR A 148 14.92 15.23 -9.32
C THR A 148 15.63 16.46 -8.76
N ILE A 149 14.89 17.34 -8.11
CA ILE A 149 15.40 18.49 -7.36
C ILE A 149 15.51 18.08 -5.89
N HIS A 150 16.71 18.18 -5.32
CA HIS A 150 16.96 17.90 -3.91
C HIS A 150 16.37 19.01 -3.04
N VAL A 151 15.74 18.67 -1.93
CA VAL A 151 15.17 19.59 -0.94
C VAL A 151 15.90 19.46 0.39
N HIS A 152 15.85 18.29 1.03
CA HIS A 152 16.52 18.02 2.31
C HIS A 152 16.79 16.53 2.51
N ASP A 153 17.59 16.21 3.53
CA ASP A 153 17.95 14.83 3.87
C ASP A 153 17.43 14.36 5.25
N ALA A 154 16.44 15.06 5.83
CA ALA A 154 15.95 14.77 7.18
C ALA A 154 15.60 13.29 7.38
N LYS A 155 14.83 12.68 6.47
CA LYS A 155 14.47 11.25 6.54
C LYS A 155 15.66 10.31 6.34
N LEU A 156 16.61 10.68 5.47
CA LEU A 156 17.83 9.87 5.26
C LEU A 156 18.74 9.90 6.49
N ASN A 157 18.84 11.05 7.15
CA ASN A 157 19.62 11.19 8.39
C ASN A 157 18.97 10.39 9.54
N ALA A 158 17.65 10.47 9.67
CA ALA A 158 16.91 9.67 10.66
C ALA A 158 17.07 8.15 10.41
N LEU A 159 16.97 7.72 9.14
CA LEU A 159 17.20 6.32 8.79
C LEU A 159 18.64 5.89 9.11
N GLN A 160 19.63 6.75 8.87
CA GLN A 160 21.01 6.46 9.22
C GLN A 160 21.15 6.23 10.74
N GLY A 161 20.55 7.09 11.59
CA GLY A 161 20.52 6.88 13.03
C GLY A 161 19.89 5.54 13.43
N ILE A 162 18.74 5.19 12.82
CA ILE A 162 18.09 3.89 13.07
C ILE A 162 19.01 2.71 12.72
N ILE A 163 19.74 2.79 11.60
CA ILE A 163 20.69 1.73 11.20
C ILE A 163 21.86 1.65 12.18
N GLU A 164 22.39 2.78 12.60
CA GLU A 164 23.52 2.86 13.55
C GLU A 164 23.13 2.34 14.95
N ASP A 165 21.91 2.61 15.40
CA ASP A 165 21.37 2.13 16.66
C ASP A 165 21.03 0.63 16.64
N ASN A 166 20.89 0.01 15.47
CA ASN A 166 20.49 -1.39 15.31
C ASN A 166 21.47 -2.18 14.38
N PRO A 167 22.76 -2.26 14.70
CA PRO A 167 23.77 -2.82 13.79
C PRO A 167 23.61 -4.32 13.55
N ALA A 168 22.98 -5.06 14.45
CA ALA A 168 22.76 -6.49 14.34
C ALA A 168 21.52 -6.84 13.50
N GLU A 169 20.59 -5.90 13.34
CA GLU A 169 19.29 -6.16 12.72
C GLU A 169 19.29 -6.00 11.21
N ASN A 170 18.41 -6.75 10.56
CA ASN A 170 18.11 -6.56 9.14
C ASN A 170 16.94 -5.60 9.02
N ILE A 171 17.11 -4.55 8.23
CA ILE A 171 16.14 -3.44 8.14
C ILE A 171 15.48 -3.46 6.76
N LEU A 172 14.15 -3.57 6.74
CA LEU A 172 13.33 -3.39 5.55
C LEU A 172 12.82 -1.95 5.48
N VAL A 173 13.17 -1.25 4.41
CA VAL A 173 12.74 0.13 4.17
C VAL A 173 11.73 0.19 3.05
N ALA A 174 10.53 0.64 3.35
CA ALA A 174 9.52 0.96 2.33
C ALA A 174 9.76 2.37 1.78
N TYR A 175 9.82 2.50 0.45
CA TYR A 175 9.93 3.78 -0.24
C TYR A 175 8.76 4.00 -1.19
N ASN A 176 8.47 5.26 -1.55
CA ASN A 176 7.31 5.59 -2.37
C ASN A 176 7.68 6.12 -3.77
N PHE A 177 8.75 6.87 -3.90
CA PHE A 177 9.15 7.50 -5.17
C PHE A 177 10.48 6.96 -5.69
N ASN A 178 10.66 6.95 -7.01
CA ASN A 178 11.94 6.56 -7.61
C ASN A 178 13.10 7.49 -7.19
N SER A 179 12.81 8.75 -6.86
CA SER A 179 13.80 9.66 -6.26
C SER A 179 14.27 9.17 -4.89
N ASP A 180 13.38 8.61 -4.08
CA ASP A 180 13.74 8.05 -2.78
C ASP A 180 14.69 6.86 -2.96
N LEU A 181 14.36 5.94 -3.86
CA LEU A 181 15.21 4.79 -4.17
C LEU A 181 16.62 5.22 -4.59
N LYS A 182 16.72 6.17 -5.53
CA LYS A 182 18.03 6.67 -6.01
C LYS A 182 18.85 7.30 -4.89
N ARG A 183 18.22 8.07 -4.02
CA ARG A 183 18.87 8.72 -2.87
C ARG A 183 19.29 7.70 -1.81
N LEU A 184 18.45 6.71 -1.52
CA LEU A 184 18.75 5.61 -0.61
C LEU A 184 19.95 4.79 -1.09
N LEU A 185 19.96 4.35 -2.36
CA LEU A 185 21.10 3.62 -2.95
C LEU A 185 22.38 4.45 -3.04
N LYS A 186 22.24 5.77 -3.23
CA LYS A 186 23.40 6.68 -3.21
C LYS A 186 24.01 6.80 -1.82
N ARG A 187 23.18 6.91 -0.79
CA ARG A 187 23.60 7.10 0.62
C ARG A 187 24.09 5.80 1.25
N PHE A 188 23.34 4.72 1.07
CA PHE A 188 23.58 3.42 1.73
C PHE A 188 24.09 2.41 0.68
N LYS A 189 25.40 2.28 0.55
CA LYS A 189 26.04 1.45 -0.49
C LYS A 189 25.81 -0.04 -0.34
N THR A 190 25.44 -0.50 0.86
CA THR A 190 25.10 -1.90 1.16
C THR A 190 23.63 -2.22 0.97
N ALA A 191 22.81 -1.20 0.68
CA ALA A 191 21.38 -1.39 0.45
C ALA A 191 21.11 -2.16 -0.85
N VAL A 192 20.16 -3.08 -0.81
CA VAL A 192 19.72 -3.88 -1.95
C VAL A 192 18.26 -3.56 -2.24
N GLN A 193 17.93 -3.34 -3.50
CA GLN A 193 16.54 -3.19 -3.92
C GLN A 193 15.87 -4.56 -4.06
N LEU A 194 14.67 -4.70 -3.52
CA LEU A 194 13.81 -5.86 -3.75
C LEU A 194 13.24 -5.79 -5.17
N ASP A 195 13.77 -6.61 -6.06
CA ASP A 195 13.39 -6.69 -7.47
C ASP A 195 12.43 -7.84 -7.79
N GLY A 196 12.06 -8.62 -6.75
CA GLY A 196 11.22 -9.81 -6.87
C GLY A 196 11.95 -11.07 -7.30
N SER A 197 13.27 -11.03 -7.49
CA SER A 197 14.07 -12.22 -7.78
C SER A 197 14.16 -13.15 -6.57
N GLN A 198 14.16 -14.46 -6.83
CA GLN A 198 14.33 -15.46 -5.78
C GLN A 198 15.69 -15.35 -5.09
N GLU A 199 16.70 -14.87 -5.79
CA GLU A 199 18.05 -14.65 -5.23
C GLU A 199 18.00 -13.62 -4.09
N VAL A 200 17.41 -12.44 -4.32
CA VAL A 200 17.31 -11.38 -3.31
C VAL A 200 16.49 -11.85 -2.12
N ILE A 201 15.37 -12.56 -2.36
CA ILE A 201 14.52 -13.10 -1.29
C ILE A 201 15.30 -14.12 -0.44
N THR A 202 16.05 -15.01 -1.07
CA THR A 202 16.86 -16.01 -0.36
C THR A 202 17.94 -15.33 0.49
N ARG A 203 18.69 -14.38 -0.06
CA ARG A 203 19.72 -13.63 0.66
C ARG A 203 19.16 -12.80 1.83
N TRP A 204 17.95 -12.26 1.68
CA TRP A 204 17.25 -11.61 2.78
C TRP A 204 16.93 -12.60 3.90
N ASN A 205 16.35 -13.75 3.56
CA ASN A 205 15.96 -14.78 4.52
C ASN A 205 17.17 -15.45 5.21
N THR A 206 18.34 -15.49 4.56
CA THR A 206 19.61 -15.94 5.17
C THR A 206 20.35 -14.84 5.92
N LYS A 207 19.76 -13.64 6.04
CA LYS A 207 20.32 -12.47 6.72
C LYS A 207 21.59 -11.90 6.08
N ASP A 208 21.86 -12.19 4.81
CA ASP A 208 23.00 -11.65 4.06
C ASP A 208 22.78 -10.20 3.62
N ILE A 209 21.53 -9.74 3.58
CA ILE A 209 21.16 -8.36 3.25
C ILE A 209 20.79 -7.64 4.54
N LYS A 210 21.56 -6.60 4.90
CA LYS A 210 21.30 -5.78 6.10
C LYS A 210 20.25 -4.70 5.88
N LEU A 211 20.18 -4.16 4.67
CA LEU A 211 19.24 -3.08 4.31
C LEU A 211 18.53 -3.45 2.99
N LEU A 212 17.27 -3.80 3.08
CA LEU A 212 16.45 -4.14 1.92
C LEU A 212 15.47 -2.99 1.62
N LEU A 213 15.43 -2.54 0.38
CA LEU A 213 14.55 -1.46 -0.08
C LEU A 213 13.38 -2.03 -0.88
N ALA A 214 12.15 -1.80 -0.45
CA ALA A 214 10.95 -2.34 -1.09
C ALA A 214 9.96 -1.24 -1.48
N HIS A 215 9.39 -1.34 -2.68
CA HIS A 215 8.26 -0.50 -3.08
C HIS A 215 6.96 -1.24 -2.76
N PRO A 216 6.07 -0.72 -1.87
CA PRO A 216 4.90 -1.46 -1.39
C PRO A 216 3.96 -1.96 -2.48
N ALA A 217 3.79 -1.20 -3.57
CA ALA A 217 2.90 -1.60 -4.66
C ALA A 217 3.42 -2.81 -5.46
N SER A 218 4.74 -3.00 -5.55
CA SER A 218 5.36 -4.13 -6.27
C SER A 218 5.68 -5.32 -5.36
N SER A 219 5.78 -5.09 -4.04
CA SER A 219 6.28 -6.06 -3.07
C SER A 219 5.23 -6.49 -2.02
N GLY A 220 4.00 -5.99 -2.13
CA GLY A 220 3.00 -6.11 -1.06
C GLY A 220 2.26 -7.44 -1.00
N LYS A 221 2.47 -8.37 -1.96
CA LYS A 221 1.72 -9.64 -1.99
C LYS A 221 2.57 -10.80 -2.49
N GLY A 222 2.43 -11.95 -1.83
CA GLY A 222 2.98 -13.22 -2.28
C GLY A 222 4.49 -13.39 -2.08
N LEU A 223 5.15 -12.50 -1.33
CA LEU A 223 6.55 -12.63 -0.97
C LEU A 223 6.67 -13.15 0.46
N ASN A 224 7.55 -14.09 0.66
CA ASN A 224 7.95 -14.59 1.98
C ASN A 224 9.25 -13.90 2.37
N LEU A 225 9.13 -12.77 3.09
CA LEU A 225 10.23 -11.94 3.57
C LEU A 225 10.41 -12.10 5.08
#